data_36ba6bc72907dcd45f83d73e8643a7d3
#
_entry.id   36ba6bc72907dcd45f83d73e8643a7d3
#
_cell.length_a   1.000
_cell.length_b   1.000
_cell.length_c   1.000
_cell.angle_alpha   90.00
_cell.angle_beta   90.00
_cell.angle_gamma   90.00
#
_symmetry.space_group_name_H-M   'P 1'
#
loop_
_entity.id
_entity.type
_entity.pdbx_description
1 polymer ?
#
loop_
_entity_poly.entity_id
_entity_poly.type
_entity_poly.pdbx_seq_one_letter_code
_entity_poly.pdbx_strand_id
1 'polypeptide(L)'
;MKQPKLALTTLAVLSALAATAHAQDGMPITVSGFGTGALTMTNTDQAEFNRVNQAAGVGKDARPGVDSNLGIQATAKWSDTISFTAQGLVRKSGNNDQFGAELAWAFAKIKLNDDFSLRLGRIGLPVYMISDVRNVGYANTMLRPPNEVYRQVTADNADGGDITYQHSFGDTTVTAQAAIGRTKVRAPGNYYVEFKPVISTQLVVENGPFTYRLGRSQANFGLFENASLSGLVAALNKVGLTSVANEVKLTDIKGTFTSAGIAMDYNNIIGQAEYAKRKTESRLVQDTSSWYIMMGYRYGKFVPYIMHGDVKQDSIRNFASMPTTGPLAALTAGTNAAIKIGLQSTTAVGLRWDFYKSAAFKVQMDRIKTRDGSGYFINPKPGFAGSSVNVYAAAIDFVF
;
A
#
# COMPACT_ATOMS: atom_id res chain seq x y z
N MET A 1 -24.37 -5.08 29.76
CA MET A 1 -22.96 -4.65 29.92
C MET A 1 -22.10 -5.89 30.11
N LYS A 2 -21.41 -6.35 29.05
CA LYS A 2 -20.39 -7.41 29.14
C LYS A 2 -19.04 -6.76 28.84
N GLN A 3 -18.16 -6.78 29.81
CA GLN A 3 -16.81 -6.20 29.76
C GLN A 3 -15.91 -6.94 28.78
N PRO A 4 -15.02 -6.27 28.05
CA PRO A 4 -14.06 -6.89 27.15
C PRO A 4 -12.84 -7.41 27.94
N LYS A 5 -12.85 -8.71 28.28
CA LYS A 5 -11.70 -9.39 28.89
C LYS A 5 -10.59 -9.80 27.88
N LEU A 6 -10.72 -9.41 26.61
CA LEU A 6 -9.83 -9.88 25.54
C LEU A 6 -8.53 -9.07 25.34
N ALA A 7 -8.45 -7.85 25.88
CA ALA A 7 -7.33 -6.95 25.59
C ALA A 7 -6.06 -7.19 26.45
N LEU A 8 -6.20 -7.77 27.65
CA LEU A 8 -5.05 -7.99 28.54
C LEU A 8 -4.32 -9.32 28.29
N THR A 9 -5.00 -10.34 27.76
CA THR A 9 -4.37 -11.63 27.45
C THR A 9 -3.47 -11.57 26.20
N THR A 10 -3.74 -10.66 25.26
CA THR A 10 -2.91 -10.53 24.04
C THR A 10 -1.57 -9.87 24.32
N LEU A 11 -1.47 -8.99 25.33
CA LEU A 11 -0.21 -8.31 25.68
C LEU A 11 0.77 -9.25 26.42
N ALA A 12 0.24 -10.22 27.17
CA ALA A 12 1.06 -11.19 27.93
C ALA A 12 1.66 -12.30 27.05
N VAL A 13 1.03 -12.63 25.91
CA VAL A 13 1.55 -13.61 24.94
C VAL A 13 2.70 -13.03 24.11
N LEU A 14 2.69 -11.71 23.85
CA LEU A 14 3.73 -11.04 23.07
C LEU A 14 5.07 -10.91 23.79
N SER A 15 5.08 -10.84 25.13
CA SER A 15 6.32 -10.80 25.92
C SER A 15 7.01 -12.18 26.07
N ALA A 16 6.30 -13.28 25.81
CA ALA A 16 6.85 -14.63 25.91
C ALA A 16 7.51 -15.13 24.60
N LEU A 17 7.30 -14.43 23.45
CA LEU A 17 7.86 -14.83 22.16
C LEU A 17 9.23 -14.21 21.85
N ALA A 18 9.74 -13.33 22.69
CA ALA A 18 11.13 -12.81 22.60
C ALA A 18 12.18 -13.81 23.15
N ALA A 19 11.79 -15.06 23.41
CA ALA A 19 12.72 -16.12 23.75
C ALA A 19 13.47 -16.56 22.49
N THR A 20 14.78 -16.29 22.43
CA THR A 20 15.68 -17.01 21.53
C THR A 20 15.49 -18.50 21.78
N ALA A 21 14.81 -19.18 20.88
CA ALA A 21 14.76 -20.64 20.88
C ALA A 21 16.17 -21.12 20.54
N HIS A 22 17.02 -21.32 21.56
CA HIS A 22 18.25 -22.09 21.43
C HIS A 22 17.84 -23.56 21.29
N ALA A 23 17.65 -23.99 20.05
CA ALA A 23 17.65 -25.40 19.76
C ALA A 23 19.10 -25.88 19.95
N GLN A 24 19.33 -26.73 20.93
CA GLN A 24 20.56 -27.47 21.12
C GLN A 24 20.78 -28.28 19.83
N ASP A 25 21.88 -28.05 19.09
CA ASP A 25 22.23 -28.64 17.78
C ASP A 25 21.29 -28.31 16.59
N GLY A 26 20.50 -27.24 16.65
CA GLY A 26 19.55 -26.84 15.59
C GLY A 26 19.96 -25.57 14.85
N MET A 27 19.34 -25.37 13.68
CA MET A 27 19.46 -24.16 12.86
C MET A 27 19.06 -22.92 13.67
N PRO A 28 19.93 -21.87 13.77
CA PRO A 28 19.61 -20.67 14.51
C PRO A 28 18.41 -19.94 13.88
N ILE A 29 17.36 -19.73 14.68
CA ILE A 29 16.13 -19.04 14.28
C ILE A 29 16.05 -17.69 15.01
N THR A 30 15.93 -16.61 14.25
CA THR A 30 15.64 -15.28 14.78
C THR A 30 14.17 -14.96 14.54
N VAL A 31 13.48 -14.55 15.60
CA VAL A 31 12.09 -14.07 15.52
C VAL A 31 12.07 -12.58 15.79
N SER A 32 11.33 -11.85 14.97
CA SER A 32 11.09 -10.42 15.12
C SER A 32 9.61 -10.12 14.78
N GLY A 33 9.15 -8.97 15.22
CA GLY A 33 7.78 -8.58 14.92
C GLY A 33 7.55 -7.09 15.01
N PHE A 34 6.39 -6.68 14.55
CA PHE A 34 5.94 -5.30 14.59
C PHE A 34 4.42 -5.24 14.72
N GLY A 35 3.93 -4.13 15.20
CA GLY A 35 2.50 -3.89 15.21
C GLY A 35 2.15 -2.42 15.33
N THR A 36 0.93 -2.12 14.92
CA THR A 36 0.27 -0.83 15.07
C THR A 36 -1.11 -1.06 15.65
N GLY A 37 -1.38 -0.51 16.81
CA GLY A 37 -2.71 -0.38 17.37
C GLY A 37 -3.21 1.05 17.17
N ALA A 38 -4.25 1.26 16.36
CA ALA A 38 -4.71 2.60 15.98
C ALA A 38 -6.20 2.77 16.15
N LEU A 39 -6.62 4.02 16.41
CA LEU A 39 -8.00 4.49 16.32
C LEU A 39 -8.06 5.58 15.26
N THR A 40 -9.02 5.45 14.33
CA THR A 40 -9.24 6.40 13.24
C THR A 40 -10.70 6.79 13.16
N MET A 41 -10.98 8.08 12.89
CA MET A 41 -12.33 8.63 12.69
C MET A 41 -12.28 9.77 11.67
N THR A 42 -13.46 10.18 11.19
CA THR A 42 -13.59 11.36 10.33
C THR A 42 -14.60 12.36 10.93
N ASN A 43 -14.70 13.54 10.33
CA ASN A 43 -15.71 14.52 10.70
C ASN A 43 -17.04 14.35 9.93
N THR A 44 -17.23 13.25 9.18
CA THR A 44 -18.41 13.06 8.31
C THR A 44 -18.91 11.62 8.32
N ASP A 45 -20.23 11.44 8.14
CA ASP A 45 -20.89 10.17 7.83
C ASP A 45 -21.42 10.13 6.39
N GLN A 46 -20.98 11.10 5.55
CA GLN A 46 -21.39 11.15 4.13
C GLN A 46 -20.57 10.21 3.25
N ALA A 47 -19.43 9.74 3.74
CA ALA A 47 -18.58 8.73 3.10
C ALA A 47 -17.61 8.16 4.13
N GLU A 48 -16.97 7.03 3.82
CA GLU A 48 -16.07 6.35 4.71
C GLU A 48 -14.62 6.48 4.21
N PHE A 49 -13.69 6.80 5.13
CA PHE A 49 -12.26 6.77 4.87
C PHE A 49 -11.73 5.35 5.06
N ASN A 50 -10.98 4.85 4.08
CA ASN A 50 -10.32 3.54 4.14
C ASN A 50 -8.91 3.58 3.52
N ARG A 51 -8.14 2.53 3.74
CA ARG A 51 -6.91 2.25 3.03
C ARG A 51 -7.15 1.31 1.85
N VAL A 52 -6.12 1.10 1.04
CA VAL A 52 -6.17 0.19 -0.11
C VAL A 52 -6.62 -1.22 0.31
N ASN A 53 -7.45 -1.85 -0.49
CA ASN A 53 -7.97 -3.22 -0.29
C ASN A 53 -8.80 -3.44 0.99
N GLN A 54 -9.35 -2.39 1.62
CA GLN A 54 -10.27 -2.52 2.75
C GLN A 54 -11.73 -2.42 2.29
N ALA A 55 -12.56 -3.37 2.72
CA ALA A 55 -13.98 -3.44 2.35
C ALA A 55 -14.85 -2.42 3.09
N ALA A 56 -14.42 -1.98 4.27
CA ALA A 56 -15.10 -0.95 5.07
C ALA A 56 -14.10 0.08 5.58
N GLY A 57 -14.60 1.28 5.80
CA GLY A 57 -13.84 2.41 6.31
C GLY A 57 -14.35 2.89 7.65
N VAL A 58 -14.08 4.16 7.93
CA VAL A 58 -14.55 4.88 9.13
C VAL A 58 -15.29 6.14 8.73
N GLY A 59 -16.36 6.43 9.45
CA GLY A 59 -17.10 7.69 9.50
C GLY A 59 -16.74 8.47 10.76
N LYS A 60 -17.74 9.09 11.41
CA LYS A 60 -17.57 9.84 12.66
C LYS A 60 -17.21 8.98 13.85
N ASP A 61 -17.63 7.72 13.86
CA ASP A 61 -17.32 6.80 14.94
C ASP A 61 -15.89 6.28 14.81
N ALA A 62 -15.11 6.40 15.90
CA ALA A 62 -13.74 5.92 15.94
C ALA A 62 -13.69 4.40 15.85
N ARG A 63 -12.87 3.87 14.94
CA ARG A 63 -12.70 2.43 14.71
C ARG A 63 -11.23 2.02 14.71
N PRO A 64 -10.89 0.82 15.24
CA PRO A 64 -9.48 0.38 15.33
C PRO A 64 -8.94 -0.26 14.05
N GLY A 65 -9.75 -0.48 13.02
CA GLY A 65 -9.40 -1.39 11.92
C GLY A 65 -8.63 -0.80 10.76
N VAL A 66 -8.70 0.52 10.54
CA VAL A 66 -8.16 1.12 9.30
C VAL A 66 -6.63 1.10 9.27
N ASP A 67 -5.99 1.48 10.37
CA ASP A 67 -4.54 1.61 10.44
C ASP A 67 -3.85 0.54 11.31
N SER A 68 -4.62 -0.37 11.94
CA SER A 68 -4.07 -1.41 12.80
C SER A 68 -3.57 -2.62 12.01
N ASN A 69 -2.41 -3.13 12.41
CA ASN A 69 -1.83 -4.37 11.88
C ASN A 69 -0.91 -5.03 12.90
N LEU A 70 -0.55 -6.29 12.65
CA LEU A 70 0.42 -7.05 13.43
C LEU A 70 1.19 -7.97 12.48
N GLY A 71 2.51 -7.91 12.50
CA GLY A 71 3.39 -8.78 11.73
C GLY A 71 4.36 -9.54 12.63
N ILE A 72 4.63 -10.79 12.26
CA ILE A 72 5.67 -11.61 12.87
C ILE A 72 6.52 -12.25 11.78
N GLN A 73 7.82 -12.23 11.96
CA GLN A 73 8.80 -12.78 11.03
C GLN A 73 9.71 -13.76 11.73
N ALA A 74 9.95 -14.90 11.11
CA ALA A 74 11.00 -15.84 11.50
C ALA A 74 12.02 -15.97 10.38
N THR A 75 13.30 -15.92 10.72
CA THR A 75 14.42 -16.15 9.80
C THR A 75 15.29 -17.26 10.36
N ALA A 76 15.42 -18.33 9.59
CA ALA A 76 16.24 -19.50 9.91
C ALA A 76 17.50 -19.47 9.04
N LYS A 77 18.68 -19.48 9.67
CA LYS A 77 19.98 -19.49 8.98
C LYS A 77 20.45 -20.95 8.81
N TRP A 78 20.33 -21.46 7.56
CA TRP A 78 20.79 -22.82 7.23
C TRP A 78 22.30 -22.92 7.11
N SER A 79 22.92 -21.92 6.48
CA SER A 79 24.37 -21.80 6.33
C SER A 79 24.74 -20.30 6.24
N ASP A 80 26.04 -20.01 6.07
CA ASP A 80 26.49 -18.63 5.86
C ASP A 80 25.98 -18.02 4.54
N THR A 81 25.56 -18.87 3.60
CA THR A 81 25.06 -18.47 2.27
C THR A 81 23.57 -18.62 2.10
N ILE A 82 22.89 -19.47 2.90
CA ILE A 82 21.46 -19.78 2.73
C ILE A 82 20.69 -19.49 4.00
N SER A 83 19.59 -18.75 3.86
CA SER A 83 18.62 -18.52 4.92
C SER A 83 17.18 -18.61 4.39
N PHE A 84 16.25 -18.94 5.27
CA PHE A 84 14.81 -18.99 5.01
C PHE A 84 14.11 -17.95 5.85
N THR A 85 13.24 -17.15 5.24
CA THR A 85 12.45 -16.13 5.96
C THR A 85 10.98 -16.34 5.66
N ALA A 86 10.14 -16.31 6.72
CA ALA A 86 8.70 -16.28 6.61
C ALA A 86 8.13 -15.14 7.47
N GLN A 87 7.18 -14.36 6.93
CA GLN A 87 6.48 -13.29 7.64
C GLN A 87 4.97 -13.46 7.48
N GLY A 88 4.28 -13.57 8.62
CA GLY A 88 2.84 -13.46 8.71
C GLY A 88 2.42 -12.03 9.01
N LEU A 89 1.31 -11.58 8.44
CA LEU A 89 0.73 -10.27 8.65
C LEU A 89 -0.76 -10.40 8.92
N VAL A 90 -1.25 -9.72 9.96
CA VAL A 90 -2.67 -9.61 10.31
C VAL A 90 -3.09 -8.17 10.11
N ARG A 91 -4.08 -7.94 9.25
CA ARG A 91 -4.66 -6.62 8.99
C ARG A 91 -6.07 -6.76 8.40
N LYS A 92 -6.81 -5.67 8.36
CA LYS A 92 -8.04 -5.63 7.55
C LYS A 92 -7.68 -5.46 6.08
N SER A 93 -8.00 -6.48 5.27
CA SER A 93 -7.77 -6.47 3.83
C SER A 93 -8.69 -7.50 3.17
N GLY A 94 -9.13 -7.24 1.93
CA GLY A 94 -9.96 -8.14 1.15
C GLY A 94 -11.45 -7.81 1.18
N ASN A 95 -12.30 -8.81 1.10
CA ASN A 95 -13.71 -8.68 0.80
C ASN A 95 -14.65 -8.44 1.99
N ASN A 96 -14.15 -8.48 3.21
CA ASN A 96 -14.94 -8.27 4.43
C ASN A 96 -14.26 -7.29 5.39
N ASP A 97 -15.00 -6.85 6.41
CA ASP A 97 -14.51 -5.92 7.45
C ASP A 97 -13.91 -6.67 8.66
N GLN A 98 -13.18 -7.74 8.42
CA GLN A 98 -12.54 -8.52 9.47
C GLN A 98 -11.02 -8.47 9.35
N PHE A 99 -10.32 -8.66 10.48
CA PHE A 99 -8.90 -8.90 10.45
C PHE A 99 -8.64 -10.30 9.87
N GLY A 100 -7.80 -10.36 8.87
CA GLY A 100 -7.35 -11.58 8.23
C GLY A 100 -5.86 -11.76 8.37
N ALA A 101 -5.42 -13.01 8.51
CA ALA A 101 -4.01 -13.37 8.47
C ALA A 101 -3.60 -13.70 7.03
N GLU A 102 -2.45 -13.18 6.61
CA GLU A 102 -1.85 -13.47 5.30
C GLU A 102 -0.37 -13.78 5.44
N LEU A 103 0.15 -14.63 4.56
CA LEU A 103 1.58 -14.85 4.41
C LEU A 103 2.13 -13.72 3.54
N ALA A 104 2.75 -12.71 4.19
CA ALA A 104 3.29 -11.55 3.50
C ALA A 104 4.55 -11.94 2.70
N TRP A 105 5.48 -12.67 3.32
CA TRP A 105 6.71 -13.16 2.70
C TRP A 105 6.97 -14.61 3.08
N ALA A 106 7.59 -15.37 2.18
CA ALA A 106 8.12 -16.71 2.45
C ALA A 106 9.12 -17.07 1.35
N PHE A 107 10.41 -16.92 1.62
CA PHE A 107 11.46 -17.12 0.62
C PHE A 107 12.73 -17.73 1.19
N ALA A 108 13.47 -18.40 0.32
CA ALA A 108 14.87 -18.70 0.52
C ALA A 108 15.72 -17.53 0.00
N LYS A 109 16.69 -17.07 0.78
CA LYS A 109 17.73 -16.12 0.37
C LYS A 109 19.05 -16.85 0.24
N ILE A 110 19.72 -16.67 -0.92
CA ILE A 110 21.01 -17.25 -1.27
C ILE A 110 21.97 -16.08 -1.47
N LYS A 111 23.03 -16.01 -0.65
CA LYS A 111 24.14 -15.08 -0.82
C LYS A 111 25.08 -15.68 -1.88
N LEU A 112 25.15 -15.07 -3.06
CA LEU A 112 26.00 -15.53 -4.15
C LEU A 112 27.46 -15.12 -3.94
N ASN A 113 27.66 -13.89 -3.44
CA ASN A 113 28.91 -13.33 -2.96
C ASN A 113 28.60 -12.13 -2.03
N ASP A 114 29.57 -11.29 -1.72
CA ASP A 114 29.37 -10.16 -0.80
C ASP A 114 28.42 -9.09 -1.37
N ASP A 115 28.37 -8.93 -2.68
CA ASP A 115 27.56 -7.91 -3.34
C ASP A 115 26.22 -8.45 -3.86
N PHE A 116 26.11 -9.74 -4.20
CA PHE A 116 24.95 -10.31 -4.86
C PHE A 116 24.20 -11.30 -3.98
N SER A 117 22.88 -11.16 -3.95
CA SER A 117 21.97 -12.12 -3.33
C SER A 117 20.76 -12.40 -4.20
N LEU A 118 20.22 -13.63 -4.10
CA LEU A 118 19.04 -14.11 -4.78
C LEU A 118 17.98 -14.46 -3.74
N ARG A 119 16.71 -14.10 -3.96
CA ARG A 119 15.58 -14.61 -3.19
C ARG A 119 14.62 -15.37 -4.09
N LEU A 120 14.12 -16.51 -3.62
CA LEU A 120 13.16 -17.37 -4.33
C LEU A 120 12.01 -17.73 -3.40
N GLY A 121 10.77 -17.53 -3.86
CA GLY A 121 9.55 -17.77 -3.11
C GLY A 121 8.58 -16.60 -3.16
N ARG A 122 7.85 -16.34 -2.06
CA ARG A 122 7.02 -15.14 -1.93
C ARG A 122 7.86 -13.98 -1.43
N ILE A 123 8.13 -13.03 -2.30
CA ILE A 123 8.99 -11.87 -2.06
C ILE A 123 8.17 -10.57 -2.02
N GLY A 124 8.63 -9.56 -1.27
CA GLY A 124 8.12 -8.20 -1.36
C GLY A 124 8.47 -7.56 -2.71
N LEU A 125 7.51 -6.88 -3.33
CA LEU A 125 7.73 -6.17 -4.59
C LEU A 125 8.29 -4.76 -4.33
N PRO A 126 9.41 -4.36 -4.96
CA PRO A 126 10.01 -3.05 -4.79
C PRO A 126 9.28 -1.98 -5.62
N VAL A 127 8.00 -1.72 -5.31
CA VAL A 127 7.15 -0.78 -6.06
C VAL A 127 7.35 0.65 -5.58
N TYR A 128 7.32 0.86 -4.25
CA TYR A 128 7.36 2.16 -3.59
C TYR A 128 8.65 2.38 -2.82
N MET A 129 8.89 3.63 -2.41
CA MET A 129 10.08 3.99 -1.64
C MET A 129 10.18 3.22 -0.31
N ILE A 130 9.05 2.99 0.36
CA ILE A 130 9.00 2.27 1.64
C ILE A 130 8.33 0.88 1.50
N SER A 131 8.41 0.22 0.32
CA SER A 131 7.76 -1.07 0.08
C SER A 131 8.01 -2.08 1.19
N ASP A 132 9.28 -2.24 1.61
CA ASP A 132 9.69 -3.26 2.58
C ASP A 132 9.23 -2.96 4.01
N VAL A 133 9.00 -1.68 4.34
CA VAL A 133 8.63 -1.23 5.70
C VAL A 133 7.26 -0.55 5.78
N ARG A 134 6.46 -0.58 4.72
CA ARG A 134 5.18 0.15 4.68
C ARG A 134 4.17 -0.31 5.73
N ASN A 135 4.26 -1.57 6.19
CA ASN A 135 3.42 -2.13 7.24
C ASN A 135 4.06 -1.99 8.63
N VAL A 136 5.32 -1.61 8.72
CA VAL A 136 6.05 -1.40 9.97
C VAL A 136 5.87 0.06 10.39
N GLY A 137 4.79 0.34 11.14
CA GLY A 137 4.46 1.70 11.56
C GLY A 137 5.64 2.39 12.24
N TYR A 138 6.34 1.69 13.14
CA TYR A 138 7.49 2.23 13.86
C TYR A 138 8.63 2.73 12.95
N ALA A 139 8.85 2.12 11.78
CA ALA A 139 9.87 2.54 10.82
C ALA A 139 9.51 3.84 10.07
N ASN A 140 8.26 4.27 10.12
CA ASN A 140 7.76 5.43 9.38
C ASN A 140 7.54 6.62 10.31
N THR A 141 7.86 7.85 9.89
CA THR A 141 7.56 9.07 10.63
C THR A 141 6.06 9.33 10.66
N MET A 142 5.41 9.29 9.49
CA MET A 142 3.97 9.44 9.36
C MET A 142 3.22 8.27 9.99
N LEU A 143 1.99 8.51 10.44
CA LEU A 143 1.11 7.45 10.97
C LEU A 143 0.76 6.44 9.87
N ARG A 144 0.52 6.93 8.65
CA ARG A 144 0.25 6.10 7.47
C ARG A 144 0.92 6.64 6.22
N PRO A 145 1.30 5.79 5.25
CA PRO A 145 1.74 6.25 3.93
C PRO A 145 0.61 7.00 3.20
N PRO A 146 0.92 8.06 2.42
CA PRO A 146 -0.09 8.84 1.69
C PRO A 146 -0.84 7.99 0.66
N ASN A 147 -2.18 7.97 0.75
CA ASN A 147 -3.04 7.21 -0.15
C ASN A 147 -2.87 7.61 -1.63
N GLU A 148 -2.51 8.87 -1.90
CA GLU A 148 -2.32 9.42 -3.23
C GLU A 148 -1.30 8.63 -4.05
N VAL A 149 -0.22 8.21 -3.40
CA VAL A 149 0.84 7.39 -4.02
C VAL A 149 0.63 5.90 -3.73
N TYR A 150 0.45 5.52 -2.45
CA TYR A 150 0.50 4.11 -2.00
C TYR A 150 -0.78 3.29 -2.30
N ARG A 151 -1.81 3.92 -2.90
CA ARG A 151 -3.01 3.24 -3.40
C ARG A 151 -2.96 2.92 -4.90
N GLN A 152 -1.93 3.37 -5.64
CA GLN A 152 -1.85 3.24 -7.09
C GLN A 152 -1.62 1.80 -7.57
N VAL A 153 -0.87 1.01 -6.80
CA VAL A 153 -0.63 -0.43 -7.04
C VAL A 153 -1.06 -1.19 -5.80
N THR A 154 -1.93 -2.17 -5.99
CA THR A 154 -2.54 -2.95 -4.90
C THR A 154 -1.71 -4.15 -4.46
N ALA A 155 -0.74 -4.57 -5.28
CA ALA A 155 0.13 -5.72 -5.00
C ALA A 155 1.30 -5.32 -4.08
N ASP A 156 1.52 -6.11 -3.02
CA ASP A 156 2.59 -5.92 -2.03
C ASP A 156 3.73 -6.93 -2.22
N ASN A 157 3.39 -8.13 -2.72
CA ASN A 157 4.28 -9.25 -2.86
C ASN A 157 4.00 -10.01 -4.17
N ALA A 158 4.90 -10.90 -4.54
CA ALA A 158 4.71 -11.85 -5.63
C ALA A 158 5.37 -13.19 -5.32
N ASP A 159 4.79 -14.25 -5.87
CA ASP A 159 5.41 -15.58 -5.91
C ASP A 159 6.34 -15.64 -7.13
N GLY A 160 7.66 -15.73 -6.87
CA GLY A 160 8.69 -15.65 -7.88
C GLY A 160 10.08 -15.55 -7.30
N GLY A 161 10.88 -14.59 -7.77
CA GLY A 161 12.21 -14.35 -7.23
C GLY A 161 12.75 -12.97 -7.58
N ASP A 162 13.83 -12.61 -6.92
CA ASP A 162 14.60 -11.40 -7.23
C ASP A 162 16.10 -11.60 -7.06
N ILE A 163 16.84 -10.76 -7.73
CA ILE A 163 18.28 -10.59 -7.54
C ILE A 163 18.54 -9.17 -7.04
N THR A 164 19.41 -9.06 -6.04
CA THR A 164 19.84 -7.79 -5.47
C THR A 164 21.36 -7.70 -5.58
N TYR A 165 21.83 -6.60 -6.15
CA TYR A 165 23.20 -6.12 -6.06
C TYR A 165 23.26 -5.02 -5.03
N GLN A 166 24.22 -5.05 -4.10
CA GLN A 166 24.49 -4.00 -3.13
C GLN A 166 25.99 -3.87 -2.91
N HIS A 167 26.52 -2.67 -3.14
CA HIS A 167 27.94 -2.39 -2.93
C HIS A 167 28.12 -1.00 -2.33
N SER A 168 29.14 -0.87 -1.46
CA SER A 168 29.49 0.41 -0.82
C SER A 168 30.79 0.96 -1.43
N PHE A 169 30.71 2.15 -1.99
CA PHE A 169 31.81 2.94 -2.55
C PHE A 169 32.12 4.08 -1.56
N GLY A 170 32.97 3.82 -0.59
CA GLY A 170 33.19 4.77 0.53
C GLY A 170 31.89 5.03 1.28
N ASP A 171 31.47 6.29 1.38
CA ASP A 171 30.26 6.71 2.10
C ASP A 171 28.96 6.53 1.27
N THR A 172 29.08 5.99 0.06
CA THR A 172 27.91 5.80 -0.83
C THR A 172 27.60 4.32 -0.97
N THR A 173 26.40 3.91 -0.59
CA THR A 173 25.89 2.55 -0.85
C THR A 173 24.91 2.59 -2.04
N VAL A 174 25.14 1.71 -3.02
CA VAL A 174 24.29 1.53 -4.19
C VAL A 174 23.62 0.17 -4.10
N THR A 175 22.29 0.15 -4.16
CA THR A 175 21.50 -1.08 -4.23
C THR A 175 20.68 -1.09 -5.51
N ALA A 176 20.86 -2.12 -6.34
CA ALA A 176 20.04 -2.40 -7.51
C ALA A 176 19.31 -3.73 -7.31
N GLN A 177 18.01 -3.75 -7.58
CA GLN A 177 17.18 -4.95 -7.44
C GLN A 177 16.31 -5.15 -8.68
N ALA A 178 16.17 -6.39 -9.10
CA ALA A 178 15.24 -6.82 -10.15
C ALA A 178 14.44 -8.03 -9.68
N ALA A 179 13.12 -7.93 -9.72
CA ALA A 179 12.18 -8.95 -9.27
C ALA A 179 11.26 -9.37 -10.42
N ILE A 180 10.92 -10.65 -10.47
CA ILE A 180 9.91 -11.20 -11.37
C ILE A 180 9.03 -12.20 -10.64
N GLY A 181 7.72 -12.20 -10.94
CA GLY A 181 6.80 -13.14 -10.32
C GLY A 181 5.37 -12.98 -10.81
N ARG A 182 4.47 -13.53 -10.04
CA ARG A 182 3.01 -13.39 -10.21
C ARG A 182 2.35 -13.15 -8.85
N THR A 183 1.23 -12.46 -8.85
CA THR A 183 0.48 -12.27 -7.61
C THR A 183 -1.01 -12.16 -7.89
N LYS A 184 -1.80 -12.55 -6.89
CA LYS A 184 -3.25 -12.47 -6.90
C LYS A 184 -3.71 -11.75 -5.65
N VAL A 185 -4.35 -10.60 -5.85
CA VAL A 185 -4.81 -9.72 -4.78
C VAL A 185 -6.33 -9.78 -4.72
N ARG A 186 -6.89 -10.23 -3.60
CA ARG A 186 -8.33 -10.14 -3.38
C ARG A 186 -8.71 -8.71 -3.03
N ALA A 187 -9.72 -8.21 -3.72
CA ALA A 187 -10.22 -6.84 -3.55
C ALA A 187 -11.61 -6.85 -2.87
N PRO A 188 -12.05 -5.74 -2.28
CA PRO A 188 -13.42 -5.56 -1.82
C PRO A 188 -14.44 -5.85 -2.93
N GLY A 189 -15.57 -6.48 -2.59
CA GLY A 189 -16.60 -6.85 -3.58
C GLY A 189 -16.45 -8.24 -4.19
N ASN A 190 -15.71 -9.14 -3.54
CA ASN A 190 -15.56 -10.55 -3.91
C ASN A 190 -14.89 -10.81 -5.26
N TYR A 191 -14.07 -9.89 -5.75
CA TYR A 191 -13.27 -10.08 -6.96
C TYR A 191 -11.78 -10.08 -6.63
N TYR A 192 -10.94 -10.46 -7.58
CA TYR A 192 -9.50 -10.36 -7.44
C TYR A 192 -8.85 -9.77 -8.68
N VAL A 193 -7.67 -9.19 -8.44
CA VAL A 193 -6.76 -8.71 -9.49
C VAL A 193 -5.59 -9.68 -9.56
N GLU A 194 -5.34 -10.26 -10.73
CA GLU A 194 -4.17 -11.08 -10.99
C GLU A 194 -3.16 -10.28 -11.81
N PHE A 195 -1.90 -10.36 -11.40
CA PHE A 195 -0.76 -9.78 -12.11
C PHE A 195 0.17 -10.90 -12.56
N LYS A 196 0.38 -11.04 -13.91
CA LYS A 196 1.15 -12.16 -14.46
C LYS A 196 1.64 -11.86 -15.89
N PRO A 197 2.96 -11.70 -16.13
CA PRO A 197 3.98 -11.53 -15.09
C PRO A 197 3.90 -10.14 -14.44
N VAL A 198 4.53 -9.99 -13.27
CA VAL A 198 4.95 -8.71 -12.72
C VAL A 198 6.47 -8.68 -12.69
N ILE A 199 7.04 -7.60 -13.23
CA ILE A 199 8.48 -7.33 -13.23
C ILE A 199 8.67 -5.99 -12.53
N SER A 200 9.53 -5.94 -11.51
CA SER A 200 9.84 -4.71 -10.78
C SER A 200 11.34 -4.53 -10.65
N THR A 201 11.81 -3.32 -10.92
CA THR A 201 13.21 -2.94 -10.76
C THR A 201 13.32 -1.71 -9.89
N GLN A 202 14.38 -1.61 -9.11
CA GLN A 202 14.72 -0.38 -8.39
C GLN A 202 16.22 -0.15 -8.33
N LEU A 203 16.58 1.11 -8.22
CA LEU A 203 17.91 1.60 -7.87
C LEU A 203 17.78 2.50 -6.66
N VAL A 204 18.54 2.21 -5.61
CA VAL A 204 18.63 3.02 -4.39
C VAL A 204 20.07 3.45 -4.23
N VAL A 205 20.29 4.73 -3.94
CA VAL A 205 21.60 5.31 -3.62
C VAL A 205 21.48 6.00 -2.26
N GLU A 206 22.26 5.52 -1.31
CA GLU A 206 22.38 6.10 0.04
C GLU A 206 23.72 6.81 0.13
N ASN A 207 23.70 8.11 0.39
CA ASN A 207 24.91 8.92 0.55
C ASN A 207 24.76 9.89 1.70
N GLY A 208 25.49 9.65 2.78
CA GLY A 208 25.38 10.42 4.01
C GLY A 208 23.92 10.47 4.51
N PRO A 209 23.34 11.68 4.68
CA PRO A 209 21.98 11.84 5.19
C PRO A 209 20.87 11.62 4.12
N PHE A 210 21.23 11.34 2.89
CA PHE A 210 20.30 11.26 1.77
C PHE A 210 20.11 9.84 1.24
N THR A 211 18.88 9.49 0.92
CA THR A 211 18.52 8.28 0.18
C THR A 211 17.75 8.70 -1.08
N TYR A 212 18.23 8.27 -2.23
CA TYR A 212 17.60 8.48 -3.54
C TYR A 212 17.09 7.15 -4.05
N ARG A 213 15.90 7.13 -4.64
CA ARG A 213 15.33 5.92 -5.24
C ARG A 213 14.70 6.21 -6.59
N LEU A 214 14.96 5.31 -7.54
CA LEU A 214 14.24 5.18 -8.79
C LEU A 214 13.65 3.78 -8.88
N GLY A 215 12.40 3.66 -9.30
CA GLY A 215 11.71 2.37 -9.43
C GLY A 215 10.84 2.30 -10.66
N ARG A 216 10.77 1.12 -11.27
CA ARG A 216 9.85 0.82 -12.37
C ARG A 216 9.28 -0.58 -12.20
N SER A 217 7.96 -0.66 -12.24
CA SER A 217 7.23 -1.93 -12.28
C SER A 217 6.40 -2.01 -13.56
N GLN A 218 6.32 -3.19 -14.14
CA GLN A 218 5.47 -3.51 -15.28
C GLN A 218 4.76 -4.82 -15.02
N ALA A 219 3.48 -4.90 -15.38
CA ALA A 219 2.72 -6.12 -15.24
C ALA A 219 1.67 -6.22 -16.34
N ASN A 220 1.33 -7.45 -16.69
CA ASN A 220 0.05 -7.76 -17.31
C ASN A 220 -0.93 -8.10 -16.18
N PHE A 221 -2.12 -7.49 -16.19
CA PHE A 221 -3.11 -7.72 -15.14
C PHE A 221 -4.53 -7.92 -15.69
N GLY A 222 -5.34 -8.56 -14.86
CA GLY A 222 -6.77 -8.75 -15.16
C GLY A 222 -7.62 -8.73 -13.89
N LEU A 223 -8.90 -8.39 -14.06
CA LEU A 223 -9.94 -8.50 -13.03
C LEU A 223 -10.78 -9.74 -13.27
N PHE A 224 -10.94 -10.54 -12.23
CA PHE A 224 -11.68 -11.80 -12.27
C PHE A 224 -12.75 -11.84 -11.18
N GLU A 225 -13.87 -12.52 -11.47
CA GLU A 225 -15.01 -12.65 -10.55
C GLU A 225 -15.70 -11.31 -10.23
N ASN A 226 -15.53 -10.27 -11.06
CA ASN A 226 -16.18 -8.96 -10.84
C ASN A 226 -17.55 -8.94 -11.53
N ALA A 227 -18.62 -9.15 -10.75
CA ALA A 227 -19.99 -9.20 -11.26
C ALA A 227 -20.44 -7.90 -11.93
N SER A 228 -20.04 -6.74 -11.39
CA SER A 228 -20.40 -5.43 -11.97
C SER A 228 -19.74 -5.22 -13.33
N LEU A 229 -18.49 -5.59 -13.49
CA LEU A 229 -17.78 -5.50 -14.76
C LEU A 229 -18.37 -6.49 -15.78
N SER A 230 -18.64 -7.74 -15.37
CA SER A 230 -19.27 -8.75 -16.21
C SER A 230 -20.67 -8.32 -16.65
N GLY A 231 -21.46 -7.73 -15.76
CA GLY A 231 -22.77 -7.16 -16.07
C GLY A 231 -22.69 -6.01 -17.08
N LEU A 232 -21.71 -5.10 -16.94
CA LEU A 232 -21.48 -4.02 -17.89
C LEU A 232 -21.12 -4.56 -19.28
N VAL A 233 -20.20 -5.52 -19.36
CA VAL A 233 -19.81 -6.17 -20.62
C VAL A 233 -21.02 -6.85 -21.28
N ALA A 234 -21.83 -7.56 -20.50
CA ALA A 234 -23.06 -8.20 -21.00
C ALA A 234 -24.09 -7.18 -21.53
N ALA A 235 -24.31 -6.08 -20.80
CA ALA A 235 -25.22 -5.01 -21.21
C ALA A 235 -24.78 -4.33 -22.52
N LEU A 236 -23.48 -4.04 -22.66
CA LEU A 236 -22.91 -3.46 -23.88
C LEU A 236 -23.07 -4.41 -25.08
N ASN A 237 -22.79 -5.70 -24.92
CA ASN A 237 -22.98 -6.69 -25.97
C ASN A 237 -24.46 -6.85 -26.40
N LYS A 238 -25.39 -6.82 -25.43
CA LYS A 238 -26.83 -6.92 -25.69
C LYS A 238 -27.35 -5.81 -26.59
N VAL A 239 -26.77 -4.63 -26.55
CA VAL A 239 -27.14 -3.47 -27.37
C VAL A 239 -26.24 -3.30 -28.59
N GLY A 240 -25.41 -4.29 -28.93
CA GLY A 240 -24.57 -4.29 -30.15
C GLY A 240 -23.26 -3.47 -30.00
N LEU A 241 -22.95 -2.94 -28.83
CA LEU A 241 -21.72 -2.16 -28.55
C LEU A 241 -20.52 -3.08 -28.23
N THR A 242 -20.30 -4.11 -29.05
CA THR A 242 -19.30 -5.18 -28.83
C THR A 242 -17.86 -4.61 -28.79
N SER A 243 -17.53 -3.60 -29.59
CA SER A 243 -16.22 -2.94 -29.53
C SER A 243 -15.96 -2.31 -28.15
N VAL A 244 -16.93 -1.56 -27.63
CA VAL A 244 -16.86 -0.96 -26.31
C VAL A 244 -16.80 -2.03 -25.22
N ALA A 245 -17.59 -3.10 -25.34
CA ALA A 245 -17.56 -4.24 -24.42
C ALA A 245 -16.16 -4.87 -24.33
N ASN A 246 -15.45 -5.00 -25.45
CA ASN A 246 -14.08 -5.51 -25.47
C ASN A 246 -13.07 -4.53 -24.85
N GLU A 247 -13.26 -3.22 -25.04
CA GLU A 247 -12.40 -2.19 -24.44
C GLU A 247 -12.57 -2.07 -22.91
N VAL A 248 -13.77 -2.34 -22.35
CA VAL A 248 -13.98 -2.34 -20.91
C VAL A 248 -13.58 -3.65 -20.24
N LYS A 249 -13.36 -4.70 -21.01
CA LYS A 249 -12.93 -6.00 -20.48
C LYS A 249 -11.50 -5.90 -19.93
N LEU A 250 -11.34 -6.12 -18.64
CA LEU A 250 -10.03 -6.09 -17.98
C LEU A 250 -9.43 -7.50 -17.96
N THR A 251 -8.83 -7.92 -19.07
CA THR A 251 -8.14 -9.21 -19.20
C THR A 251 -6.83 -8.97 -19.93
N ASP A 252 -5.72 -9.38 -19.31
CA ASP A 252 -4.36 -9.26 -19.86
C ASP A 252 -3.97 -7.83 -20.28
N ILE A 253 -4.27 -6.86 -19.41
CA ILE A 253 -4.00 -5.44 -19.63
C ILE A 253 -2.58 -5.12 -19.18
N LYS A 254 -1.79 -4.50 -20.04
CA LYS A 254 -0.47 -4.02 -19.67
C LYS A 254 -0.56 -2.73 -18.86
N GLY A 255 0.16 -2.73 -17.74
CA GLY A 255 0.30 -1.57 -16.87
C GLY A 255 1.75 -1.34 -16.48
N THR A 256 2.12 -0.06 -16.29
CA THR A 256 3.43 0.35 -15.77
C THR A 256 3.26 1.32 -14.63
N PHE A 257 4.17 1.23 -13.67
CA PHE A 257 4.28 2.15 -12.55
C PHE A 257 5.75 2.59 -12.44
N THR A 258 6.02 3.87 -12.50
CA THR A 258 7.37 4.43 -12.39
C THR A 258 7.37 5.42 -11.25
N SER A 259 8.34 5.32 -10.36
CA SER A 259 8.47 6.23 -9.21
C SER A 259 9.89 6.71 -9.02
N ALA A 260 10.00 7.92 -8.46
CA ALA A 260 11.24 8.51 -7.99
C ALA A 260 11.02 9.07 -6.59
N GLY A 261 11.95 8.85 -5.68
CA GLY A 261 11.83 9.30 -4.31
C GLY A 261 13.16 9.76 -3.73
N ILE A 262 13.05 10.61 -2.73
CA ILE A 262 14.16 11.09 -1.92
C ILE A 262 13.76 11.09 -0.45
N ALA A 263 14.66 10.64 0.42
CA ALA A 263 14.57 10.84 1.86
C ALA A 263 15.83 11.54 2.38
N MET A 264 15.67 12.29 3.46
CA MET A 264 16.73 13.02 4.14
C MET A 264 16.55 12.91 5.65
N ASP A 265 17.64 12.66 6.37
CA ASP A 265 17.74 12.79 7.83
C ASP A 265 19.03 13.56 8.15
N TYR A 266 18.91 14.89 8.30
CA TYR A 266 20.07 15.77 8.47
C TYR A 266 19.78 16.87 9.49
N ASN A 267 20.66 17.02 10.47
CA ASN A 267 20.57 18.06 11.51
C ASN A 267 19.17 18.17 12.15
N ASN A 268 18.58 17.03 12.54
CA ASN A 268 17.22 16.89 13.08
C ASN A 268 16.09 17.18 12.09
N ILE A 269 16.38 17.55 10.86
CA ILE A 269 15.37 17.70 9.80
C ILE A 269 15.17 16.34 9.13
N ILE A 270 13.92 15.88 9.08
CA ILE A 270 13.52 14.66 8.38
C ILE A 270 12.69 15.10 7.19
N GLY A 271 13.07 14.64 6.00
CA GLY A 271 12.36 14.90 4.76
C GLY A 271 12.09 13.62 3.99
N GLN A 272 10.96 13.54 3.32
CA GLN A 272 10.63 12.45 2.40
C GLN A 272 9.71 12.96 1.30
N ALA A 273 10.05 12.63 0.06
CA ALA A 273 9.20 12.93 -1.09
C ALA A 273 9.23 11.78 -2.08
N GLU A 274 8.11 11.54 -2.74
CA GLU A 274 8.01 10.54 -3.81
C GLU A 274 7.05 11.06 -4.88
N TYR A 275 7.43 10.90 -6.14
CA TYR A 275 6.60 11.09 -7.32
C TYR A 275 6.39 9.76 -8.00
N ALA A 276 5.16 9.49 -8.44
CA ALA A 276 4.81 8.25 -9.12
C ALA A 276 3.89 8.50 -10.31
N LYS A 277 4.10 7.72 -11.36
CA LYS A 277 3.29 7.73 -12.57
C LYS A 277 2.84 6.31 -12.90
N ARG A 278 1.51 6.10 -12.99
CA ARG A 278 0.90 4.88 -13.49
C ARG A 278 0.40 5.10 -14.91
N LYS A 279 0.68 4.17 -15.82
CA LYS A 279 0.10 4.11 -17.16
C LYS A 279 -0.45 2.72 -17.42
N THR A 280 -1.58 2.65 -18.12
CA THR A 280 -2.22 1.39 -18.52
C THR A 280 -2.75 1.46 -19.95
N GLU A 281 -2.93 0.30 -20.57
CA GLU A 281 -3.59 0.20 -21.87
C GLU A 281 -5.14 0.18 -21.73
N SER A 282 -5.67 0.09 -20.52
CA SER A 282 -7.12 0.10 -20.28
C SER A 282 -7.69 1.51 -20.19
N ARG A 283 -8.95 1.68 -20.63
CA ARG A 283 -9.72 2.88 -20.36
C ARG A 283 -10.29 2.90 -18.94
N LEU A 284 -10.56 1.73 -18.34
CA LEU A 284 -11.13 1.64 -16.99
C LEU A 284 -10.08 1.90 -15.89
N VAL A 285 -8.82 1.54 -16.14
CA VAL A 285 -7.72 1.83 -15.20
C VAL A 285 -6.90 2.98 -15.77
N GLN A 286 -7.23 4.18 -15.34
CA GLN A 286 -6.71 5.43 -15.91
C GLN A 286 -5.23 5.65 -15.60
N ASP A 287 -4.58 6.42 -16.50
CA ASP A 287 -3.26 6.97 -16.23
C ASP A 287 -3.33 8.00 -15.13
N THR A 288 -2.38 7.96 -14.21
CA THR A 288 -2.31 8.86 -13.07
C THR A 288 -0.90 9.34 -12.80
N SER A 289 -0.79 10.58 -12.35
CA SER A 289 0.40 11.13 -11.71
C SER A 289 0.07 11.45 -10.26
N SER A 290 0.95 11.06 -9.34
CA SER A 290 0.77 11.30 -7.92
C SER A 290 2.10 11.65 -7.26
N TRP A 291 2.04 12.40 -6.16
CA TRP A 291 3.23 12.76 -5.41
C TRP A 291 2.89 13.11 -3.97
N TYR A 292 3.88 13.08 -3.12
CA TYR A 292 3.82 13.70 -1.80
C TYR A 292 5.18 14.26 -1.41
N ILE A 293 5.14 15.19 -0.45
CA ILE A 293 6.29 15.69 0.29
C ILE A 293 5.93 15.74 1.77
N MET A 294 6.84 15.27 2.62
CA MET A 294 6.75 15.35 4.06
C MET A 294 8.02 15.99 4.62
N MET A 295 7.83 16.86 5.59
CA MET A 295 8.93 17.47 6.38
C MET A 295 8.61 17.34 7.86
N GLY A 296 9.60 16.97 8.65
CA GLY A 296 9.52 16.88 10.10
C GLY A 296 10.79 17.42 10.76
N TYR A 297 10.69 17.74 12.06
CA TYR A 297 11.82 18.18 12.84
C TYR A 297 11.91 17.38 14.15
N ARG A 298 13.07 16.79 14.43
CA ARG A 298 13.31 15.99 15.63
C ARG A 298 13.67 16.90 16.79
N TYR A 299 12.78 16.99 17.77
CA TYR A 299 12.99 17.71 19.03
C TYR A 299 13.00 16.71 20.19
N GLY A 300 14.18 16.26 20.57
CA GLY A 300 14.32 15.17 21.53
C GLY A 300 13.61 13.89 21.09
N LYS A 301 12.58 13.48 21.83
CA LYS A 301 11.75 12.30 21.52
C LYS A 301 10.53 12.61 20.64
N PHE A 302 10.33 13.87 20.28
CA PHE A 302 9.17 14.32 19.49
C PHE A 302 9.57 14.68 18.07
N VAL A 303 8.74 14.29 17.12
CA VAL A 303 8.89 14.65 15.71
C VAL A 303 7.56 15.20 15.20
N PRO A 304 7.28 16.51 15.35
CA PRO A 304 6.21 17.13 14.59
C PRO A 304 6.55 17.08 13.10
N TYR A 305 5.51 16.89 12.27
CA TYR A 305 5.66 16.85 10.81
C TYR A 305 4.44 17.41 10.09
N ILE A 306 4.67 17.83 8.86
CA ILE A 306 3.65 18.19 7.89
C ILE A 306 3.87 17.38 6.62
N MET A 307 2.77 17.01 5.95
CA MET A 307 2.80 16.34 4.66
C MET A 307 1.76 16.97 3.73
N HIS A 308 2.09 17.05 2.46
CA HIS A 308 1.13 17.32 1.39
C HIS A 308 1.31 16.33 0.26
N GLY A 309 0.19 15.82 -0.26
CA GLY A 309 0.17 14.89 -1.40
C GLY A 309 -1.02 15.16 -2.33
N ASP A 310 -0.84 14.79 -3.58
CA ASP A 310 -1.83 14.99 -4.64
C ASP A 310 -1.84 13.80 -5.60
N VAL A 311 -3.02 13.49 -6.13
CA VAL A 311 -3.19 12.56 -7.24
C VAL A 311 -4.10 13.17 -8.29
N LYS A 312 -3.68 13.09 -9.55
CA LYS A 312 -4.44 13.53 -10.70
C LYS A 312 -4.48 12.46 -11.79
N GLN A 313 -5.57 12.47 -12.52
CA GLN A 313 -5.72 11.66 -13.72
C GLN A 313 -5.08 12.42 -14.89
N ASP A 314 -4.16 11.76 -15.59
CA ASP A 314 -3.40 12.41 -16.69
C ASP A 314 -4.27 12.57 -17.94
N SER A 315 -5.23 11.63 -18.16
CA SER A 315 -6.13 11.67 -19.30
C SER A 315 -7.48 11.05 -18.97
N ILE A 316 -8.56 11.63 -19.47
CA ILE A 316 -9.90 11.03 -19.45
C ILE A 316 -10.14 10.47 -20.86
N ARG A 317 -10.26 9.15 -20.94
CA ARG A 317 -10.44 8.45 -22.23
C ARG A 317 -11.90 7.98 -22.38
N ASN A 318 -12.83 8.96 -22.49
CA ASN A 318 -14.26 8.67 -22.69
C ASN A 318 -14.50 7.84 -23.94
N PHE A 319 -15.59 7.07 -23.93
CA PHE A 319 -16.08 6.35 -25.10
C PHE A 319 -16.92 7.30 -25.96
N ALA A 320 -16.23 8.10 -26.78
CA ALA A 320 -16.87 9.12 -27.64
C ALA A 320 -17.81 8.54 -28.70
N SER A 321 -17.63 7.25 -29.04
CA SER A 321 -18.48 6.54 -30.01
C SER A 321 -19.83 6.09 -29.44
N MET A 322 -20.04 6.19 -28.12
CA MET A 322 -21.30 5.83 -27.49
C MET A 322 -22.35 6.93 -27.59
N PRO A 323 -23.64 6.59 -27.87
CA PRO A 323 -24.71 7.56 -27.93
C PRO A 323 -24.91 8.30 -26.60
N THR A 324 -24.93 9.64 -26.63
CA THR A 324 -25.16 10.47 -25.44
C THR A 324 -26.62 10.87 -25.25
N THR A 325 -27.48 10.51 -26.22
CA THR A 325 -28.93 10.78 -26.21
C THR A 325 -29.71 9.51 -26.51
N GLY A 326 -31.02 9.53 -26.27
CA GLY A 326 -31.91 8.39 -26.52
C GLY A 326 -31.76 7.25 -25.50
N PRO A 327 -32.25 6.04 -25.83
CA PRO A 327 -32.35 4.90 -24.90
C PRO A 327 -31.02 4.43 -24.31
N LEU A 328 -29.89 4.71 -24.95
CA LEU A 328 -28.56 4.29 -24.52
C LEU A 328 -27.82 5.37 -23.70
N ALA A 329 -28.38 6.55 -23.54
CA ALA A 329 -27.74 7.66 -22.81
C ALA A 329 -27.33 7.27 -21.37
N ALA A 330 -28.19 6.56 -20.65
CA ALA A 330 -27.91 6.13 -19.28
C ALA A 330 -26.75 5.10 -19.24
N LEU A 331 -26.70 4.17 -20.19
CA LEU A 331 -25.59 3.19 -20.32
C LEU A 331 -24.28 3.91 -20.63
N THR A 332 -24.30 4.89 -21.52
CA THR A 332 -23.14 5.72 -21.86
C THR A 332 -22.64 6.50 -20.64
N ALA A 333 -23.54 7.16 -19.90
CA ALA A 333 -23.21 7.90 -18.68
C ALA A 333 -22.58 6.98 -17.62
N GLY A 334 -23.16 5.79 -17.39
CA GLY A 334 -22.64 4.79 -16.46
C GLY A 334 -21.27 4.27 -16.86
N THR A 335 -21.07 3.97 -18.15
CA THR A 335 -19.79 3.50 -18.67
C THR A 335 -18.71 4.57 -18.53
N ASN A 336 -19.00 5.83 -18.89
CA ASN A 336 -18.08 6.94 -18.73
C ASN A 336 -17.83 7.33 -17.25
N ALA A 337 -18.78 7.09 -16.35
CA ALA A 337 -18.57 7.27 -14.92
C ALA A 337 -17.58 6.24 -14.35
N ALA A 338 -17.61 5.00 -14.84
CA ALA A 338 -16.71 3.94 -14.40
C ALA A 338 -15.23 4.20 -14.74
N ILE A 339 -14.93 5.05 -15.73
CA ILE A 339 -13.55 5.41 -16.10
C ILE A 339 -12.98 6.61 -15.34
N LYS A 340 -13.76 7.25 -14.48
CA LYS A 340 -13.25 8.33 -13.61
C LYS A 340 -12.65 7.72 -12.35
N ILE A 341 -11.44 8.12 -12.02
CA ILE A 341 -10.88 7.81 -10.71
C ILE A 341 -11.17 8.92 -9.71
N GLY A 342 -11.16 8.55 -8.44
CA GLY A 342 -11.25 9.53 -7.37
C GLY A 342 -9.99 10.40 -7.33
N LEU A 343 -10.14 11.70 -7.58
CA LEU A 343 -9.08 12.68 -7.47
C LEU A 343 -9.13 13.33 -6.11
N GLN A 344 -7.98 13.48 -5.46
CA GLN A 344 -7.89 14.16 -4.18
C GLN A 344 -6.51 14.74 -3.93
N SER A 345 -6.45 15.66 -2.98
CA SER A 345 -5.24 16.09 -2.33
C SER A 345 -5.39 15.97 -0.82
N THR A 346 -4.30 15.68 -0.14
CA THR A 346 -4.26 15.54 1.31
C THR A 346 -3.20 16.47 1.87
N THR A 347 -3.55 17.26 2.90
CA THR A 347 -2.58 17.93 3.76
C THR A 347 -2.70 17.32 5.15
N ALA A 348 -1.61 16.79 5.67
CA ALA A 348 -1.57 16.20 7.00
C ALA A 348 -0.62 16.97 7.93
N VAL A 349 -0.99 17.03 9.20
CA VAL A 349 -0.13 17.43 10.29
C VAL A 349 -0.13 16.33 11.33
N GLY A 350 1.03 16.06 11.91
CA GLY A 350 1.13 14.98 12.89
C GLY A 350 2.29 15.20 13.88
N LEU A 351 2.27 14.37 14.90
CA LEU A 351 3.30 14.29 15.91
C LEU A 351 3.62 12.83 16.18
N ARG A 352 4.90 12.48 16.13
CA ARG A 352 5.46 11.22 16.63
C ARG A 352 6.16 11.47 17.94
N TRP A 353 5.90 10.60 18.92
CA TRP A 353 6.56 10.58 20.21
C TRP A 353 7.20 9.21 20.46
N ASP A 354 8.53 9.15 20.41
CA ASP A 354 9.33 7.96 20.73
C ASP A 354 9.44 7.80 22.25
N PHE A 355 8.36 7.32 22.90
CA PHE A 355 8.29 7.22 24.36
C PHE A 355 9.08 6.03 24.90
N TYR A 356 9.34 5.01 24.08
CA TYR A 356 10.15 3.84 24.41
C TYR A 356 11.07 3.46 23.25
N LYS A 357 12.13 2.68 23.54
CA LYS A 357 13.17 2.30 22.54
C LYS A 357 12.61 1.55 21.32
N SER A 358 11.54 0.80 21.50
CA SER A 358 10.92 -0.01 20.47
C SER A 358 9.42 0.32 20.30
N ALA A 359 8.96 1.48 20.79
CA ALA A 359 7.58 1.92 20.66
C ALA A 359 7.46 3.43 20.48
N ALA A 360 6.52 3.84 19.63
CA ALA A 360 6.19 5.22 19.36
C ALA A 360 4.68 5.44 19.42
N PHE A 361 4.27 6.57 19.97
CA PHE A 361 2.90 7.07 19.89
C PHE A 361 2.83 8.11 18.79
N LYS A 362 1.78 8.06 17.98
CA LYS A 362 1.54 9.01 16.89
C LYS A 362 0.13 9.54 16.90
N VAL A 363 0.00 10.80 16.58
CA VAL A 363 -1.28 11.44 16.23
C VAL A 363 -1.14 12.11 14.88
N GLN A 364 -2.19 12.03 14.06
CA GLN A 364 -2.22 12.65 12.74
C GLN A 364 -3.62 13.16 12.43
N MET A 365 -3.70 14.33 11.85
CA MET A 365 -4.90 14.89 11.22
C MET A 365 -4.63 15.06 9.74
N ASP A 366 -5.45 14.46 8.89
CA ASP A 366 -5.44 14.63 7.44
C ASP A 366 -6.62 15.50 7.04
N ARG A 367 -6.38 16.55 6.27
CA ARG A 367 -7.41 17.29 5.54
C ARG A 367 -7.39 16.84 4.09
N ILE A 368 -8.40 16.06 3.72
CA ILE A 368 -8.54 15.48 2.39
C ILE A 368 -9.55 16.30 1.60
N LYS A 369 -9.14 16.81 0.43
CA LYS A 369 -9.97 17.54 -0.51
C LYS A 369 -10.25 16.66 -1.71
N THR A 370 -11.51 16.25 -1.93
CA THR A 370 -11.90 15.51 -3.13
C THR A 370 -12.17 16.46 -4.29
N ARG A 371 -11.92 15.99 -5.52
CA ARG A 371 -12.18 16.73 -6.77
C ARG A 371 -12.90 15.79 -7.73
N ASP A 372 -13.89 16.29 -8.45
CA ASP A 372 -14.63 15.54 -9.49
C ASP A 372 -15.15 14.16 -9.08
N GLY A 373 -15.53 14.00 -7.81
CA GLY A 373 -16.05 12.74 -7.27
C GLY A 373 -15.78 12.59 -5.78
N SER A 374 -15.78 11.33 -5.31
CA SER A 374 -15.60 10.99 -3.89
C SER A 374 -14.13 10.82 -3.47
N GLY A 375 -13.17 11.10 -4.33
CA GLY A 375 -11.77 10.77 -4.05
C GLY A 375 -11.60 9.26 -3.84
N TYR A 376 -10.82 8.89 -2.83
CA TYR A 376 -10.64 7.51 -2.42
C TYR A 376 -11.59 7.06 -1.31
N PHE A 377 -12.58 7.89 -0.95
CA PHE A 377 -13.62 7.50 0.01
C PHE A 377 -14.54 6.46 -0.61
N ILE A 378 -14.98 5.52 0.21
CA ILE A 378 -15.96 4.49 -0.15
C ILE A 378 -17.34 4.85 0.41
N ASN A 379 -18.40 4.21 -0.11
CA ASN A 379 -19.79 4.39 0.31
C ASN A 379 -20.26 5.87 0.33
N PRO A 380 -19.94 6.70 -0.69
CA PRO A 380 -20.33 8.09 -0.71
C PRO A 380 -21.86 8.23 -0.84
N LYS A 381 -22.47 9.07 0.00
CA LYS A 381 -23.86 9.46 -0.13
C LYS A 381 -24.04 10.55 -1.22
N PRO A 382 -25.25 10.73 -1.75
CA PRO A 382 -25.52 11.79 -2.73
C PRO A 382 -25.07 13.17 -2.21
N GLY A 383 -24.40 13.94 -3.07
CA GLY A 383 -23.88 15.27 -2.73
C GLY A 383 -22.49 15.29 -2.09
N PHE A 384 -21.82 14.14 -1.92
CA PHE A 384 -20.48 14.10 -1.31
C PHE A 384 -19.34 14.58 -2.24
N ALA A 385 -19.53 14.62 -3.55
CA ALA A 385 -18.51 15.04 -4.51
C ALA A 385 -17.97 16.46 -4.23
N GLY A 386 -16.64 16.65 -4.38
CA GLY A 386 -15.99 17.94 -4.12
C GLY A 386 -15.84 18.32 -2.63
N SER A 387 -16.08 17.39 -1.71
CA SER A 387 -16.04 17.62 -0.27
C SER A 387 -14.64 17.77 0.29
N SER A 388 -14.53 18.45 1.44
CA SER A 388 -13.35 18.41 2.32
C SER A 388 -13.67 17.62 3.57
N VAL A 389 -12.85 16.62 3.87
CA VAL A 389 -13.01 15.73 5.04
C VAL A 389 -11.76 15.81 5.89
N ASN A 390 -11.95 15.93 7.20
CA ASN A 390 -10.86 15.76 8.16
C ASN A 390 -10.88 14.33 8.70
N VAL A 391 -9.72 13.67 8.66
CA VAL A 391 -9.49 12.33 9.24
C VAL A 391 -8.55 12.50 10.42
N TYR A 392 -8.94 11.98 11.57
CA TYR A 392 -8.16 12.01 12.81
C TYR A 392 -7.74 10.59 13.15
N ALA A 393 -6.49 10.42 13.54
CA ALA A 393 -5.99 9.13 13.95
C ALA A 393 -4.99 9.27 15.10
N ALA A 394 -5.01 8.27 15.98
CA ALA A 394 -3.98 8.04 17.00
C ALA A 394 -3.52 6.59 16.92
N ALA A 395 -2.23 6.34 17.08
CA ALA A 395 -1.65 5.01 16.97
C ALA A 395 -0.51 4.80 17.95
N ILE A 396 -0.35 3.56 18.40
CA ILE A 396 0.86 3.06 19.06
C ILE A 396 1.50 2.05 18.11
N ASP A 397 2.73 2.33 17.71
CA ASP A 397 3.58 1.45 16.92
C ASP A 397 4.62 0.80 17.83
N PHE A 398 4.92 -0.48 17.57
CA PHE A 398 5.98 -1.19 18.30
C PHE A 398 6.70 -2.19 17.40
N VAL A 399 7.93 -2.53 17.80
CA VAL A 399 8.76 -3.61 17.23
C VAL A 399 9.38 -4.44 18.35
N PHE A 400 9.68 -5.70 18.08
CA PHE A 400 10.35 -6.60 19.04
C PHE A 400 11.21 -7.64 18.32
#